data_5991c728200ded1330fa1e78eb38b27e
#
_entry.id   5991c728200ded1330fa1e78eb38b27e
#
_cell.length_a   1.000
_cell.length_b   1.000
_cell.length_c   1.000
_cell.angle_alpha   90.00
_cell.angle_beta   90.00
_cell.angle_gamma   90.00
#
_symmetry.space_group_name_H-M   'P 1'
#
loop_
_entity.id
_entity.type
_entity.pdbx_description
1 polymer ?
#
loop_
_entity_poly.entity_id
_entity_poly.type
_entity_poly.pdbx_seq_one_letter_code
_entity_poly.pdbx_strand_id
1 'polypeptide(L)'
;MLRNQLGGQKVPKTTPITDDYEISSRILGLGLNGKVVQCINKRTGEKFALKVLHDNSKSRREVELHWRASGCRHIVAICDVYENTYAGANCLLVVMECMEGGELFQRIQDRQDSPFTEREAAQIMHEICYAVHHLHNMNIAHRDLKPENLLYSAAPPGGILKLTDFGFAKETSVKDTLQTPCYTPYYVAPEVLGPEKYDKSCDIWSLGVIMYILLCGFPPFYSNNGQAISPGMKKRIRTGQYEFPSPEWSNVSKSAKDLIRAMLNVDPAHRLTINQVMKNAWIAQYTQVPQTPLHTGRVLREGEEQWPEVQEEMTRSLATMRVDFDQVKIKSLDDSSNPLLNKRRQKDGPLK
;
A
#
# COMPACT_ATOMS: atom_id res chain seq x y z
N MET A 1 -16.75 -3.47 -26.35
CA MET A 1 -17.73 -4.51 -25.88
C MET A 1 -16.95 -5.66 -25.25
N LEU A 2 -16.63 -5.57 -23.97
CA LEU A 2 -16.02 -6.67 -23.20
C LEU A 2 -17.16 -7.34 -22.43
N ARG A 3 -17.62 -8.48 -22.91
CA ARG A 3 -18.65 -9.30 -22.29
C ARG A 3 -18.08 -9.99 -21.05
N ASN A 4 -18.80 -9.78 -19.95
CA ASN A 4 -18.78 -10.57 -18.72
C ASN A 4 -18.65 -12.08 -18.99
N GLN A 5 -17.61 -12.70 -18.44
CA GLN A 5 -17.66 -14.10 -18.06
C GLN A 5 -17.63 -14.15 -16.53
N LEU A 6 -18.80 -14.20 -15.95
CA LEU A 6 -19.03 -14.54 -14.54
C LEU A 6 -18.75 -16.04 -14.37
N GLY A 7 -17.85 -16.41 -13.46
CA GLY A 7 -17.89 -17.71 -12.82
C GLY A 7 -16.85 -18.77 -13.21
N GLY A 8 -15.85 -18.50 -14.06
CA GLY A 8 -14.76 -19.44 -14.29
C GLY A 8 -13.53 -19.07 -13.43
N GLN A 9 -12.95 -20.04 -12.73
CA GLN A 9 -11.67 -19.86 -12.06
C GLN A 9 -10.64 -19.44 -13.14
N LYS A 10 -10.08 -18.23 -13.02
CA LYS A 10 -9.10 -17.75 -13.97
C LYS A 10 -7.82 -18.58 -13.80
N VAL A 11 -7.41 -19.30 -14.84
CA VAL A 11 -6.25 -20.18 -14.84
C VAL A 11 -5.16 -19.58 -15.72
N PRO A 12 -3.90 -19.58 -15.30
CA PRO A 12 -2.79 -19.13 -16.12
C PRO A 12 -2.67 -19.94 -17.43
N LYS A 13 -2.27 -19.29 -18.52
CA LYS A 13 -1.99 -19.90 -19.80
C LYS A 13 -0.64 -20.62 -19.74
N THR A 14 -0.54 -21.81 -20.34
CA THR A 14 0.72 -22.58 -20.44
C THR A 14 1.40 -22.42 -21.80
N THR A 15 0.74 -21.75 -22.75
CA THR A 15 1.36 -21.40 -24.06
C THR A 15 2.46 -20.37 -23.85
N PRO A 16 3.47 -20.30 -24.72
CA PRO A 16 4.49 -19.24 -24.65
C PRO A 16 3.87 -17.84 -24.72
N ILE A 17 4.23 -16.95 -23.80
CA ILE A 17 3.78 -15.55 -23.82
C ILE A 17 4.14 -14.86 -25.14
N THR A 18 5.23 -15.30 -25.76
CA THR A 18 5.72 -14.79 -27.05
C THR A 18 4.79 -15.08 -28.23
N ASP A 19 3.79 -15.96 -28.07
CA ASP A 19 2.78 -16.17 -29.11
C ASP A 19 1.84 -14.94 -29.20
N ASP A 20 1.48 -14.35 -28.03
CA ASP A 20 0.52 -13.25 -27.93
C ASP A 20 1.20 -11.88 -27.80
N TYR A 21 2.40 -11.81 -27.18
CA TYR A 21 3.07 -10.54 -26.84
C TYR A 21 4.53 -10.49 -27.32
N GLU A 22 4.96 -9.32 -27.76
CA GLU A 22 6.36 -8.97 -27.95
C GLU A 22 6.89 -8.31 -26.68
N ILE A 23 7.98 -8.84 -26.11
CA ILE A 23 8.57 -8.33 -24.88
C ILE A 23 9.63 -7.29 -25.23
N SER A 24 9.42 -6.06 -24.74
CA SER A 24 10.36 -4.95 -24.91
C SER A 24 11.48 -4.99 -23.86
N SER A 25 12.63 -4.41 -24.21
CA SER A 25 13.71 -4.16 -23.23
C SER A 25 13.43 -2.98 -22.29
N ARG A 26 12.37 -2.19 -22.55
CA ARG A 26 12.00 -1.04 -21.74
C ARG A 26 11.55 -1.46 -20.34
N ILE A 27 12.33 -1.06 -19.33
CA ILE A 27 11.99 -1.27 -17.93
C ILE A 27 10.98 -0.20 -17.52
N LEU A 28 9.86 -0.61 -16.91
CA LEU A 28 8.82 0.27 -16.36
C LEU A 28 8.98 0.42 -14.85
N GLY A 29 9.58 -0.57 -14.16
CA GLY A 29 9.81 -0.52 -12.72
C GLY A 29 10.69 -1.69 -12.24
N LEU A 30 11.36 -1.46 -11.12
CA LEU A 30 12.12 -2.48 -10.40
C LEU A 30 11.51 -2.58 -9.01
N GLY A 31 10.68 -3.61 -8.78
CA GLY A 31 10.07 -3.89 -7.49
C GLY A 31 10.87 -4.93 -6.68
N LEU A 32 10.63 -4.98 -5.39
CA LEU A 32 11.19 -6.01 -4.49
C LEU A 32 10.84 -7.44 -4.94
N ASN A 33 9.69 -7.61 -5.60
CA ASN A 33 9.17 -8.92 -6.00
C ASN A 33 9.41 -9.25 -7.49
N GLY A 34 10.10 -8.39 -8.25
CA GLY A 34 10.40 -8.67 -9.65
C GLY A 34 10.55 -7.43 -10.53
N LYS A 35 11.02 -7.66 -11.73
CA LYS A 35 11.18 -6.64 -12.78
C LYS A 35 9.87 -6.48 -13.55
N VAL A 36 9.46 -5.23 -13.78
CA VAL A 36 8.34 -4.90 -14.66
C VAL A 36 8.89 -4.31 -15.96
N VAL A 37 8.54 -4.90 -17.08
CA VAL A 37 8.94 -4.46 -18.41
C VAL A 37 7.72 -4.17 -19.28
N GLN A 38 7.89 -3.38 -20.34
CA GLN A 38 6.84 -3.18 -21.32
C GLN A 38 6.71 -4.41 -22.22
N CYS A 39 5.48 -4.80 -22.57
CA CYS A 39 5.21 -5.72 -23.67
C CYS A 39 4.10 -5.16 -24.58
N ILE A 40 4.05 -5.65 -25.81
CA ILE A 40 3.14 -5.18 -26.85
C ILE A 40 2.32 -6.36 -27.33
N ASN A 41 1.00 -6.25 -27.32
CA ASN A 41 0.12 -7.28 -27.87
C ASN A 41 0.31 -7.32 -29.41
N LYS A 42 0.70 -8.47 -29.94
CA LYS A 42 1.02 -8.63 -31.36
C LYS A 42 -0.17 -8.42 -32.29
N ARG A 43 -1.39 -8.66 -31.78
CA ARG A 43 -2.62 -8.52 -32.56
C ARG A 43 -3.15 -7.09 -32.59
N THR A 44 -3.11 -6.39 -31.42
CA THR A 44 -3.72 -5.06 -31.29
C THR A 44 -2.70 -3.92 -31.37
N GLY A 45 -1.42 -4.19 -31.15
CA GLY A 45 -0.37 -3.17 -31.03
C GLY A 45 -0.41 -2.41 -29.69
N GLU A 46 -1.32 -2.77 -28.78
CA GLU A 46 -1.47 -2.11 -27.49
C GLU A 46 -0.32 -2.48 -26.54
N LYS A 47 0.07 -1.50 -25.71
CA LYS A 47 1.13 -1.63 -24.72
C LYS A 47 0.57 -2.14 -23.41
N PHE A 48 1.32 -3.04 -22.76
CA PHE A 48 1.04 -3.61 -21.45
C PHE A 48 2.28 -3.61 -20.57
N ALA A 49 2.10 -3.75 -19.28
CA ALA A 49 3.15 -3.97 -18.32
C ALA A 49 3.25 -5.47 -18.02
N LEU A 50 4.43 -6.04 -18.10
CA LEU A 50 4.73 -7.44 -17.80
C LEU A 50 5.55 -7.53 -16.53
N LYS A 51 4.97 -8.08 -15.48
CA LYS A 51 5.66 -8.42 -14.22
C LYS A 51 6.10 -9.88 -14.26
N VAL A 52 7.39 -10.12 -14.01
CA VAL A 52 7.98 -11.46 -13.98
C VAL A 52 8.17 -11.87 -12.52
N LEU A 53 7.52 -12.94 -12.10
CA LEU A 53 7.58 -13.48 -10.75
C LEU A 53 8.09 -14.91 -10.80
N HIS A 54 8.99 -15.30 -9.86
CA HIS A 54 9.30 -16.72 -9.68
C HIS A 54 8.05 -17.47 -9.23
N ASP A 55 7.82 -18.65 -9.80
CA ASP A 55 6.67 -19.46 -9.45
C ASP A 55 6.89 -20.11 -8.06
N ASN A 56 6.17 -19.61 -7.08
CA ASN A 56 6.13 -20.10 -5.72
C ASN A 56 4.77 -19.75 -5.07
N SER A 57 4.51 -20.28 -3.89
CA SER A 57 3.23 -20.09 -3.19
C SER A 57 2.91 -18.61 -2.91
N LYS A 58 3.91 -17.78 -2.60
CA LYS A 58 3.75 -16.35 -2.38
C LYS A 58 3.33 -15.63 -3.66
N SER A 59 4.03 -15.89 -4.77
CA SER A 59 3.72 -15.28 -6.07
C SER A 59 2.35 -15.72 -6.60
N ARG A 60 1.98 -17.00 -6.44
CA ARG A 60 0.65 -17.51 -6.81
C ARG A 60 -0.45 -16.80 -6.03
N ARG A 61 -0.25 -16.60 -4.73
CA ARG A 61 -1.20 -15.85 -3.88
C ARG A 61 -1.30 -14.38 -4.28
N GLU A 62 -0.17 -13.71 -4.55
CA GLU A 62 -0.15 -12.33 -5.06
C GLU A 62 -0.99 -12.21 -6.32
N VAL A 63 -0.76 -13.09 -7.31
CA VAL A 63 -1.48 -13.10 -8.59
C VAL A 63 -2.97 -13.38 -8.38
N GLU A 64 -3.33 -14.35 -7.54
CA GLU A 64 -4.74 -14.67 -7.24
C GLU A 64 -5.48 -13.46 -6.65
N LEU A 65 -4.94 -12.85 -5.59
CA LEU A 65 -5.57 -11.71 -4.93
C LEU A 65 -5.69 -10.51 -5.85
N HIS A 66 -4.64 -10.21 -6.62
CA HIS A 66 -4.65 -9.13 -7.59
C HIS A 66 -5.67 -9.39 -8.70
N TRP A 67 -5.72 -10.60 -9.22
CA TRP A 67 -6.67 -10.97 -10.28
C TRP A 67 -8.12 -10.86 -9.83
N ARG A 68 -8.43 -11.29 -8.61
CA ARG A 68 -9.75 -11.11 -8.01
C ARG A 68 -10.13 -9.63 -7.90
N ALA A 69 -9.17 -8.78 -7.56
CA ALA A 69 -9.38 -7.34 -7.39
C ALA A 69 -9.46 -6.55 -8.71
N SER A 70 -9.03 -7.14 -9.85
CA SER A 70 -8.90 -6.46 -11.15
C SER A 70 -10.21 -5.93 -11.76
N GLY A 71 -11.37 -6.21 -11.17
CA GLY A 71 -12.66 -5.66 -11.59
C GLY A 71 -12.93 -4.23 -11.14
N CYS A 72 -12.11 -3.68 -10.25
CA CYS A 72 -12.25 -2.31 -9.74
C CYS A 72 -11.60 -1.31 -10.69
N ARG A 73 -12.32 -0.21 -11.01
CA ARG A 73 -11.82 0.86 -11.87
C ARG A 73 -10.51 1.49 -11.38
N HIS A 74 -10.34 1.60 -10.05
CA HIS A 74 -9.19 2.23 -9.40
C HIS A 74 -8.13 1.22 -8.91
N ILE A 75 -8.11 0.02 -9.51
CA ILE A 75 -7.05 -0.98 -9.34
C ILE A 75 -6.50 -1.33 -10.71
N VAL A 76 -5.18 -1.46 -10.83
CA VAL A 76 -4.52 -1.91 -12.06
C VAL A 76 -5.01 -3.30 -12.40
N ALA A 77 -5.56 -3.48 -13.60
CA ALA A 77 -6.14 -4.75 -14.02
C ALA A 77 -5.05 -5.73 -14.52
N ILE A 78 -5.15 -6.99 -14.09
CA ILE A 78 -4.47 -8.10 -14.76
C ILE A 78 -5.27 -8.47 -16.02
N CYS A 79 -4.58 -8.46 -17.16
CA CYS A 79 -5.14 -8.83 -18.46
C CYS A 79 -4.95 -10.31 -18.78
N ASP A 80 -3.71 -10.78 -18.59
CA ASP A 80 -3.34 -12.18 -18.81
C ASP A 80 -2.30 -12.66 -17.77
N VAL A 81 -2.24 -13.97 -17.55
CA VAL A 81 -1.18 -14.62 -16.77
C VAL A 81 -0.69 -15.84 -17.52
N TYR A 82 0.62 -16.03 -17.58
CA TYR A 82 1.26 -17.19 -18.19
C TYR A 82 2.15 -17.91 -17.18
N GLU A 83 2.15 -19.25 -17.24
CA GLU A 83 3.13 -20.11 -16.58
C GLU A 83 4.15 -20.53 -17.63
N ASN A 84 5.33 -19.90 -17.61
CA ASN A 84 6.39 -20.20 -18.57
C ASN A 84 7.74 -20.38 -17.87
N THR A 85 8.67 -21.03 -18.54
CA THR A 85 10.08 -21.03 -18.13
C THR A 85 10.76 -19.77 -18.67
N TYR A 86 11.35 -18.98 -17.78
CA TYR A 86 12.12 -17.79 -18.13
C TYR A 86 13.49 -17.86 -17.46
N ALA A 87 14.57 -17.70 -18.26
CA ALA A 87 15.95 -17.82 -17.78
C ALA A 87 16.23 -19.12 -16.98
N GLY A 88 15.62 -20.23 -17.38
CA GLY A 88 15.82 -21.55 -16.75
C GLY A 88 15.01 -21.78 -15.46
N ALA A 89 14.17 -20.82 -15.04
CA ALA A 89 13.30 -20.94 -13.86
C ALA A 89 11.81 -20.89 -14.25
N ASN A 90 10.97 -21.61 -13.51
CA ASN A 90 9.53 -21.51 -13.67
C ASN A 90 9.04 -20.15 -13.14
N CYS A 91 8.31 -19.42 -13.97
CA CYS A 91 7.84 -18.08 -13.69
C CYS A 91 6.35 -17.91 -13.98
N LEU A 92 5.73 -17.03 -13.21
CA LEU A 92 4.44 -16.43 -13.52
C LEU A 92 4.71 -15.10 -14.24
N LEU A 93 4.24 -15.01 -15.46
CA LEU A 93 4.34 -13.83 -16.29
C LEU A 93 2.99 -13.11 -16.27
N VAL A 94 2.92 -11.99 -15.56
CA VAL A 94 1.66 -11.28 -15.28
C VAL A 94 1.57 -10.06 -16.18
N VAL A 95 0.65 -10.11 -17.15
CA VAL A 95 0.38 -9.01 -18.08
C VAL A 95 -0.70 -8.12 -17.47
N MET A 96 -0.38 -6.84 -17.31
CA MET A 96 -1.26 -5.84 -16.70
C MET A 96 -1.44 -4.65 -17.64
N GLU A 97 -2.50 -3.87 -17.43
CA GLU A 97 -2.63 -2.57 -18.11
C GLU A 97 -1.41 -1.67 -17.85
N CYS A 98 -1.00 -0.92 -18.86
CA CYS A 98 0.17 -0.04 -18.79
C CYS A 98 -0.21 1.31 -18.19
N MET A 99 0.49 1.74 -17.12
CA MET A 99 0.28 3.04 -16.49
C MET A 99 1.23 4.07 -17.10
N GLU A 100 0.75 4.82 -18.11
CA GLU A 100 1.56 5.81 -18.84
C GLU A 100 1.50 7.21 -18.24
N GLY A 101 0.68 7.43 -17.19
CA GLY A 101 0.47 8.75 -16.57
C GLY A 101 1.40 9.09 -15.41
N GLY A 102 2.31 8.16 -15.04
CA GLY A 102 3.26 8.37 -13.94
C GLY A 102 2.66 8.29 -12.55
N GLU A 103 3.47 8.58 -11.56
CA GLU A 103 3.12 8.55 -10.13
C GLU A 103 2.28 9.78 -9.72
N LEU A 104 1.40 9.57 -8.73
CA LEU A 104 0.50 10.61 -8.20
C LEU A 104 1.26 11.88 -7.77
N PHE A 105 2.28 11.73 -6.92
CA PHE A 105 2.96 12.90 -6.34
C PHE A 105 3.87 13.59 -7.36
N GLN A 106 4.49 12.86 -8.29
CA GLN A 106 5.24 13.45 -9.39
C GLN A 106 4.33 14.33 -10.24
N ARG A 107 3.11 13.86 -10.53
CA ARG A 107 2.13 14.63 -11.31
C ARG A 107 1.67 15.91 -10.61
N ILE A 108 1.60 15.91 -9.27
CA ILE A 108 1.31 17.14 -8.50
C ILE A 108 2.52 18.09 -8.52
N GLN A 109 3.73 17.56 -8.42
CA GLN A 109 4.99 18.30 -8.44
C GLN A 109 5.22 19.00 -9.80
N ASP A 110 4.91 18.31 -10.90
CA ASP A 110 5.11 18.81 -12.28
C ASP A 110 4.12 19.90 -12.70
N ARG A 111 3.13 20.23 -11.89
CA ARG A 111 2.18 21.31 -12.18
C ARG A 111 2.90 22.66 -12.15
N GLN A 112 2.79 23.39 -13.28
CA GLN A 112 3.44 24.70 -13.43
C GLN A 112 2.48 25.86 -13.13
N ASP A 113 1.24 25.80 -13.63
CA ASP A 113 0.38 26.99 -13.80
C ASP A 113 -0.84 27.07 -12.90
N SER A 114 -1.19 26.01 -12.17
CA SER A 114 -2.35 26.03 -11.28
C SER A 114 -2.03 25.42 -9.92
N PRO A 115 -2.43 26.05 -8.82
CA PRO A 115 -2.22 25.48 -7.48
C PRO A 115 -3.04 24.20 -7.34
N PHE A 116 -2.46 23.21 -6.69
CA PHE A 116 -3.19 22.03 -6.22
C PHE A 116 -4.14 22.44 -5.10
N THR A 117 -5.38 21.98 -5.13
CA THR A 117 -6.42 22.43 -4.21
C THR A 117 -6.87 21.34 -3.24
N GLU A 118 -7.49 21.75 -2.12
CA GLU A 118 -8.05 20.80 -1.14
C GLU A 118 -9.16 19.94 -1.77
N ARG A 119 -9.97 20.48 -2.69
CA ARG A 119 -10.99 19.73 -3.44
C ARG A 119 -10.37 18.63 -4.30
N GLU A 120 -9.28 18.91 -5.00
CA GLU A 120 -8.56 17.90 -5.80
C GLU A 120 -7.96 16.83 -4.89
N ALA A 121 -7.41 17.20 -3.73
CA ALA A 121 -6.96 16.23 -2.74
C ALA A 121 -8.10 15.35 -2.26
N ALA A 122 -9.29 15.89 -2.03
CA ALA A 122 -10.46 15.12 -1.63
C ALA A 122 -10.96 14.17 -2.72
N GLN A 123 -10.93 14.60 -3.98
CA GLN A 123 -11.23 13.73 -5.12
C GLN A 123 -10.25 12.57 -5.22
N ILE A 124 -8.96 12.85 -5.15
CA ILE A 124 -7.90 11.82 -5.18
C ILE A 124 -8.09 10.82 -4.04
N MET A 125 -8.32 11.32 -2.82
CA MET A 125 -8.58 10.45 -1.68
C MET A 125 -9.85 9.62 -1.84
N HIS A 126 -10.90 10.18 -2.44
CA HIS A 126 -12.12 9.42 -2.77
C HIS A 126 -11.81 8.23 -3.69
N GLU A 127 -11.01 8.44 -4.75
CA GLU A 127 -10.62 7.41 -5.70
C GLU A 127 -9.76 6.30 -5.04
N ILE A 128 -8.78 6.68 -4.21
CA ILE A 128 -7.95 5.73 -3.46
C ILE A 128 -8.81 4.95 -2.45
N CYS A 129 -9.65 5.64 -1.68
CA CYS A 129 -10.54 5.01 -0.72
C CYS A 129 -11.54 4.05 -1.39
N TYR A 130 -11.98 4.35 -2.62
CA TYR A 130 -12.84 3.45 -3.39
C TYR A 130 -12.12 2.13 -3.72
N ALA A 131 -10.85 2.18 -4.14
CA ALA A 131 -10.04 0.99 -4.36
C ALA A 131 -9.88 0.16 -3.07
N VAL A 132 -9.53 0.80 -1.96
CA VAL A 132 -9.36 0.12 -0.66
C VAL A 132 -10.68 -0.44 -0.14
N HIS A 133 -11.79 0.29 -0.33
CA HIS A 133 -13.12 -0.20 0.02
C HIS A 133 -13.48 -1.48 -0.75
N HIS A 134 -13.17 -1.51 -2.06
CA HIS A 134 -13.36 -2.71 -2.87
C HIS A 134 -12.56 -3.91 -2.31
N LEU A 135 -11.28 -3.70 -1.98
CA LEU A 135 -10.41 -4.74 -1.40
C LEU A 135 -10.95 -5.25 -0.05
N HIS A 136 -11.26 -4.33 0.87
CA HIS A 136 -11.72 -4.69 2.20
C HIS A 136 -13.07 -5.44 2.19
N ASN A 137 -13.96 -5.13 1.22
CA ASN A 137 -15.22 -5.89 1.03
C ASN A 137 -14.97 -7.31 0.49
N MET A 138 -13.85 -7.54 -0.18
CA MET A 138 -13.41 -8.87 -0.60
C MET A 138 -12.57 -9.58 0.45
N ASN A 139 -12.47 -9.03 1.66
CA ASN A 139 -11.58 -9.48 2.73
C ASN A 139 -10.11 -9.52 2.31
N ILE A 140 -9.66 -8.56 1.52
CA ILE A 140 -8.26 -8.38 1.12
C ILE A 140 -7.74 -7.11 1.76
N ALA A 141 -6.63 -7.21 2.50
CA ALA A 141 -5.81 -6.07 2.93
C ALA A 141 -4.64 -5.90 1.96
N HIS A 142 -4.37 -4.67 1.54
CA HIS A 142 -3.27 -4.37 0.60
C HIS A 142 -1.91 -4.40 1.29
N ARG A 143 -1.80 -3.75 2.45
CA ARG A 143 -0.64 -3.73 3.35
C ARG A 143 0.61 -3.02 2.80
N ASP A 144 0.53 -2.41 1.62
CA ASP A 144 1.61 -1.62 1.01
C ASP A 144 1.08 -0.37 0.30
N LEU A 145 0.12 0.32 0.92
CA LEU A 145 -0.38 1.60 0.41
C LEU A 145 0.68 2.67 0.60
N LYS A 146 1.24 3.16 -0.50
CA LYS A 146 2.28 4.18 -0.54
C LYS A 146 2.24 4.96 -1.87
N PRO A 147 2.89 6.14 -1.95
CA PRO A 147 2.87 6.98 -3.14
C PRO A 147 3.24 6.27 -4.44
N GLU A 148 4.28 5.44 -4.42
CA GLU A 148 4.80 4.73 -5.59
C GLU A 148 3.83 3.72 -6.17
N ASN A 149 2.86 3.25 -5.39
CA ASN A 149 1.84 2.30 -5.80
C ASN A 149 0.55 2.99 -6.31
N LEU A 150 0.55 4.32 -6.45
CA LEU A 150 -0.56 5.13 -6.93
C LEU A 150 -0.19 5.75 -8.28
N LEU A 151 -0.67 5.14 -9.37
CA LEU A 151 -0.29 5.47 -10.74
C LEU A 151 -1.49 5.95 -11.56
N TYR A 152 -1.24 6.84 -12.50
CA TYR A 152 -2.24 7.25 -13.50
C TYR A 152 -2.15 6.42 -14.78
N SER A 153 -3.31 6.06 -15.32
CA SER A 153 -3.39 5.25 -16.55
C SER A 153 -2.94 5.99 -17.81
N ALA A 154 -3.05 7.31 -17.85
CA ALA A 154 -2.67 8.13 -19.00
C ALA A 154 -2.06 9.48 -18.59
N ALA A 155 -1.29 10.08 -19.48
CA ALA A 155 -0.68 11.40 -19.29
C ALA A 155 -1.73 12.52 -19.06
N PRO A 156 -1.34 13.64 -18.40
CA PRO A 156 -2.20 14.81 -18.26
C PRO A 156 -2.72 15.34 -19.60
N PRO A 157 -3.96 15.91 -19.62
CA PRO A 157 -4.89 16.14 -18.51
C PRO A 157 -5.75 14.91 -18.14
N GLY A 158 -5.58 13.79 -18.81
CA GLY A 158 -6.37 12.58 -18.63
C GLY A 158 -5.82 11.61 -17.58
N GLY A 159 -6.32 10.38 -17.66
CA GLY A 159 -5.90 9.27 -16.81
C GLY A 159 -6.76 9.06 -15.56
N ILE A 160 -6.84 7.82 -15.17
CA ILE A 160 -7.55 7.35 -13.95
C ILE A 160 -6.49 6.95 -12.95
N LEU A 161 -6.62 7.40 -11.71
CA LEU A 161 -5.73 6.98 -10.62
C LEU A 161 -6.04 5.54 -10.24
N LYS A 162 -5.01 4.71 -10.16
CA LYS A 162 -5.11 3.29 -9.87
C LYS A 162 -4.05 2.83 -8.88
N LEU A 163 -4.46 1.90 -8.02
CA LEU A 163 -3.62 1.20 -7.07
C LEU A 163 -2.98 -0.02 -7.73
N THR A 164 -1.69 -0.23 -7.50
CA THR A 164 -0.92 -1.37 -8.00
C THR A 164 -0.11 -2.04 -6.88
N ASP A 165 0.59 -3.13 -7.22
CA ASP A 165 1.51 -3.92 -6.40
C ASP A 165 0.85 -4.64 -5.22
N PHE A 166 0.47 -5.88 -5.45
CA PHE A 166 -0.17 -6.80 -4.49
C PHE A 166 0.82 -7.73 -3.78
N GLY A 167 2.12 -7.48 -3.87
CA GLY A 167 3.18 -8.33 -3.32
C GLY A 167 3.12 -8.54 -1.80
N PHE A 168 2.36 -7.70 -1.09
CA PHE A 168 2.09 -7.82 0.35
C PHE A 168 0.61 -8.02 0.68
N ALA A 169 -0.24 -8.16 -0.33
CA ALA A 169 -1.66 -8.36 -0.11
C ALA A 169 -1.94 -9.67 0.65
N LYS A 170 -2.94 -9.63 1.54
CA LYS A 170 -3.33 -10.78 2.36
C LYS A 170 -4.85 -10.90 2.41
N GLU A 171 -5.33 -12.14 2.31
CA GLU A 171 -6.73 -12.45 2.58
C GLU A 171 -6.96 -12.51 4.09
N THR A 172 -7.93 -11.73 4.57
CA THR A 172 -8.30 -11.64 5.97
C THR A 172 -9.55 -12.50 6.19
N SER A 173 -9.39 -13.80 6.45
CA SER A 173 -10.52 -14.71 6.65
C SER A 173 -10.90 -14.84 8.13
N VAL A 174 -12.20 -15.00 8.38
CA VAL A 174 -12.77 -15.16 9.73
C VAL A 174 -12.31 -16.46 10.42
N LYS A 175 -11.70 -17.40 9.69
CA LYS A 175 -11.34 -18.72 10.20
C LYS A 175 -10.02 -18.78 10.98
N ASP A 176 -9.18 -17.76 10.90
CA ASP A 176 -7.88 -17.73 11.61
C ASP A 176 -7.98 -17.20 13.05
N THR A 177 -9.18 -17.06 13.61
CA THR A 177 -9.43 -16.44 14.92
C THR A 177 -9.15 -17.34 16.11
N LEU A 178 -8.66 -18.58 15.97
CA LEU A 178 -8.55 -19.53 17.10
C LEU A 178 -7.18 -20.16 17.32
N GLN A 179 -6.10 -19.60 16.81
CA GLN A 179 -4.77 -19.96 17.30
C GLN A 179 -4.27 -18.85 18.22
N THR A 180 -4.44 -19.07 19.51
CA THR A 180 -3.85 -18.22 20.57
C THR A 180 -2.34 -18.26 20.39
N PRO A 181 -1.71 -17.14 19.98
CA PRO A 181 -0.27 -17.11 19.87
C PRO A 181 0.30 -17.01 21.28
N CYS A 182 1.10 -17.99 21.69
CA CYS A 182 1.93 -17.86 22.87
C CYS A 182 3.08 -16.89 22.58
N TYR A 183 2.92 -15.63 22.93
CA TYR A 183 3.96 -14.60 22.79
C TYR A 183 4.68 -14.33 24.11
N THR A 184 5.95 -13.97 23.96
CA THR A 184 6.64 -13.17 24.96
C THR A 184 6.29 -11.70 24.67
N PRO A 185 5.54 -11.01 25.54
CA PRO A 185 4.85 -9.76 25.23
C PRO A 185 5.74 -8.54 25.48
N TYR A 186 6.79 -8.33 24.69
CA TYR A 186 7.60 -7.12 24.86
C TYR A 186 7.23 -5.98 23.91
N TYR A 187 6.35 -6.21 22.88
CA TYR A 187 6.08 -5.19 21.86
C TYR A 187 4.64 -5.11 21.35
N VAL A 188 3.72 -5.91 21.86
CA VAL A 188 2.30 -5.89 21.45
C VAL A 188 1.44 -5.89 22.70
N ALA A 189 0.52 -4.93 22.81
CA ALA A 189 -0.46 -4.91 23.90
C ALA A 189 -1.35 -6.18 23.82
N PRO A 190 -1.69 -6.81 24.95
CA PRO A 190 -2.41 -8.10 24.97
C PRO A 190 -3.82 -8.05 24.36
N GLU A 191 -4.39 -6.88 24.24
CA GLU A 191 -5.68 -6.59 23.61
C GLU A 191 -5.63 -6.39 22.10
N VAL A 192 -4.51 -6.67 21.43
CA VAL A 192 -4.44 -6.57 19.97
C VAL A 192 -5.46 -7.51 19.35
N LEU A 193 -6.47 -6.90 18.81
CA LEU A 193 -7.50 -7.51 17.97
C LEU A 193 -6.89 -8.49 16.98
N GLY A 194 -7.60 -9.57 16.70
CA GLY A 194 -7.12 -10.62 15.84
C GLY A 194 -6.51 -10.11 14.52
N PRO A 195 -5.61 -10.87 13.91
CA PRO A 195 -4.79 -10.45 12.77
C PRO A 195 -5.57 -9.81 11.63
N GLU A 196 -6.82 -10.19 11.45
CA GLU A 196 -7.71 -9.66 10.43
C GLU A 196 -8.00 -8.16 10.58
N LYS A 197 -8.34 -7.70 11.78
CA LYS A 197 -8.61 -6.28 12.03
C LYS A 197 -7.34 -5.43 11.92
N TYR A 198 -6.21 -6.00 12.28
CA TYR A 198 -4.93 -5.33 12.21
C TYR A 198 -4.53 -5.07 10.74
N ASP A 199 -4.61 -6.08 9.87
CA ASP A 199 -4.20 -5.97 8.47
C ASP A 199 -5.00 -4.88 7.73
N LYS A 200 -6.34 -4.89 7.83
CA LYS A 200 -7.19 -3.84 7.24
C LYS A 200 -6.95 -2.46 7.87
N SER A 201 -6.67 -2.40 9.15
CA SER A 201 -6.42 -1.13 9.85
C SER A 201 -5.07 -0.52 9.49
N CYS A 202 -4.08 -1.30 9.04
CA CYS A 202 -2.84 -0.79 8.47
C CYS A 202 -3.10 0.03 7.20
N ASP A 203 -4.01 -0.43 6.34
CA ASP A 203 -4.39 0.31 5.13
C ASP A 203 -4.99 1.67 5.47
N ILE A 204 -5.83 1.75 6.53
CA ILE A 204 -6.41 3.03 6.97
C ILE A 204 -5.35 4.00 7.50
N TRP A 205 -4.37 3.50 8.24
CA TRP A 205 -3.23 4.32 8.67
C TRP A 205 -2.48 4.88 7.46
N SER A 206 -2.17 4.04 6.49
CA SER A 206 -1.48 4.45 5.26
C SER A 206 -2.27 5.48 4.47
N LEU A 207 -3.62 5.35 4.39
CA LEU A 207 -4.50 6.37 3.82
C LEU A 207 -4.39 7.70 4.55
N GLY A 208 -4.31 7.67 5.89
CA GLY A 208 -4.09 8.87 6.71
C GLY A 208 -2.77 9.57 6.41
N VAL A 209 -1.69 8.79 6.23
CA VAL A 209 -0.38 9.33 5.84
C VAL A 209 -0.42 9.93 4.43
N ILE A 210 -1.00 9.22 3.46
CA ILE A 210 -1.16 9.73 2.08
C ILE A 210 -1.98 11.02 2.06
N MET A 211 -3.11 11.06 2.78
CA MET A 211 -3.94 12.27 2.89
C MET A 211 -3.17 13.44 3.50
N TYR A 212 -2.39 13.19 4.54
CA TYR A 212 -1.56 14.22 5.17
C TYR A 212 -0.57 14.81 4.15
N ILE A 213 0.15 13.97 3.40
CA ILE A 213 1.11 14.43 2.38
C ILE A 213 0.41 15.17 1.24
N LEU A 214 -0.75 14.71 0.78
CA LEU A 214 -1.54 15.41 -0.24
C LEU A 214 -1.89 16.84 0.16
N LEU A 215 -2.12 17.10 1.44
CA LEU A 215 -2.55 18.41 1.93
C LEU A 215 -1.42 19.39 2.24
N CYS A 216 -0.19 18.90 2.47
CA CYS A 216 0.94 19.77 2.85
C CYS A 216 2.24 19.55 2.08
N GLY A 217 2.46 18.36 1.48
CA GLY A 217 3.66 18.03 0.71
C GLY A 217 4.78 17.31 1.48
N PHE A 218 4.59 17.03 2.78
CA PHE A 218 5.55 16.27 3.61
C PHE A 218 4.83 15.28 4.54
N PRO A 219 5.51 14.19 4.99
CA PRO A 219 4.88 13.19 5.84
C PRO A 219 4.66 13.65 7.29
N PRO A 220 3.67 13.08 8.02
CA PRO A 220 3.33 13.52 9.39
C PRO A 220 4.42 13.23 10.42
N PHE A 221 5.27 12.25 10.18
CA PHE A 221 6.29 11.79 11.12
C PHE A 221 7.72 12.12 10.65
N TYR A 222 7.88 13.21 9.91
CA TYR A 222 9.16 13.65 9.37
C TYR A 222 10.15 14.10 10.48
N SER A 223 11.44 13.86 10.25
CA SER A 223 12.50 14.37 11.13
C SER A 223 12.86 15.80 10.74
N ASN A 224 12.74 16.76 11.65
CA ASN A 224 13.06 18.16 11.40
C ASN A 224 14.56 18.42 11.01
N ASN A 225 15.40 17.41 11.03
CA ASN A 225 16.85 17.52 10.81
C ASN A 225 17.36 16.81 9.56
N GLY A 226 16.46 16.37 8.64
CA GLY A 226 16.87 15.68 7.41
C GLY A 226 17.62 14.35 7.63
N GLN A 227 17.59 13.79 8.83
CA GLN A 227 18.21 12.50 9.12
C GLN A 227 17.22 11.35 8.99
N ALA A 228 17.69 10.26 8.36
CA ALA A 228 16.97 8.98 8.27
C ALA A 228 16.44 8.52 9.64
N ILE A 229 15.42 7.65 9.64
CA ILE A 229 14.66 7.16 10.81
C ILE A 229 15.46 7.22 12.13
N SER A 230 15.28 8.32 12.85
CA SER A 230 15.81 8.42 14.20
C SER A 230 14.99 7.58 15.18
N PRO A 231 15.56 7.10 16.29
CA PRO A 231 14.77 6.47 17.37
C PRO A 231 13.58 7.34 17.82
N GLY A 232 13.71 8.66 17.73
CA GLY A 232 12.65 9.62 18.02
C GLY A 232 11.47 9.55 17.05
N MET A 233 11.68 9.27 15.77
CA MET A 233 10.62 9.10 14.80
C MET A 233 9.78 7.83 15.06
N LYS A 234 10.43 6.69 15.30
CA LYS A 234 9.73 5.46 15.71
C LYS A 234 8.87 5.68 16.95
N LYS A 235 9.37 6.47 17.90
CA LYS A 235 8.60 6.84 19.09
C LYS A 235 7.38 7.68 18.71
N ARG A 236 7.53 8.70 17.85
CA ARG A 236 6.41 9.56 17.41
C ARG A 236 5.33 8.76 16.66
N ILE A 237 5.72 7.84 15.78
CA ILE A 237 4.77 6.94 15.11
C ILE A 237 3.99 6.11 16.14
N ARG A 238 4.67 5.48 17.10
CA ARG A 238 4.05 4.64 18.12
C ARG A 238 3.14 5.41 19.07
N THR A 239 3.40 6.71 19.26
CA THR A 239 2.62 7.56 20.17
C THR A 239 1.64 8.48 19.44
N GLY A 240 1.60 8.43 18.08
CA GLY A 240 0.74 9.27 17.27
C GLY A 240 1.05 10.77 17.39
N GLN A 241 2.31 11.13 17.66
CA GLN A 241 2.73 12.53 17.83
C GLN A 241 3.10 13.14 16.49
N TYR A 242 2.20 13.92 15.92
CA TYR A 242 2.39 14.74 14.73
C TYR A 242 1.62 16.05 14.89
N GLU A 243 1.95 17.05 14.08
CA GLU A 243 1.42 18.40 14.15
C GLU A 243 0.82 18.83 12.81
N PHE A 244 0.16 19.97 12.79
CA PHE A 244 -0.32 20.64 11.59
C PHE A 244 0.30 22.04 11.53
N PRO A 245 1.59 22.14 11.11
CA PRO A 245 2.33 23.39 11.20
C PRO A 245 1.87 24.42 10.19
N SER A 246 2.05 25.70 10.54
CA SER A 246 1.91 26.83 9.62
C SER A 246 3.21 27.01 8.83
N PRO A 247 3.14 27.52 7.59
CA PRO A 247 1.93 28.04 6.90
C PRO A 247 1.11 26.96 6.18
N GLU A 248 1.61 25.74 5.96
CA GLU A 248 1.02 24.73 5.07
C GLU A 248 -0.40 24.33 5.51
N TRP A 249 -0.63 24.27 6.82
CA TRP A 249 -1.90 23.83 7.39
C TRP A 249 -2.85 24.96 7.76
N SER A 250 -2.44 26.24 7.58
CA SER A 250 -3.24 27.40 8.03
C SER A 250 -4.61 27.46 7.37
N ASN A 251 -4.67 27.15 6.08
CA ASN A 251 -5.90 27.26 5.27
C ASN A 251 -6.60 25.91 5.03
N VAL A 252 -6.02 24.81 5.51
CA VAL A 252 -6.65 23.47 5.38
C VAL A 252 -7.83 23.36 6.32
N SER A 253 -8.96 22.82 5.82
CA SER A 253 -10.19 22.72 6.57
C SER A 253 -10.06 21.91 7.86
N LYS A 254 -10.88 22.25 8.85
CA LYS A 254 -10.97 21.48 10.10
C LYS A 254 -11.41 20.05 9.85
N SER A 255 -12.36 19.83 8.92
CA SER A 255 -12.87 18.51 8.57
C SER A 255 -11.78 17.58 8.01
N ALA A 256 -10.86 18.11 7.19
CA ALA A 256 -9.70 17.35 6.71
C ALA A 256 -8.77 16.96 7.88
N LYS A 257 -8.44 17.89 8.77
CA LYS A 257 -7.59 17.62 9.94
C LYS A 257 -8.20 16.58 10.88
N ASP A 258 -9.51 16.66 11.11
CA ASP A 258 -10.24 15.72 12.00
C ASP A 258 -10.29 14.31 11.38
N LEU A 259 -10.47 14.19 10.06
CA LEU A 259 -10.41 12.92 9.36
C LEU A 259 -9.02 12.28 9.45
N ILE A 260 -7.95 13.05 9.26
CA ILE A 260 -6.56 12.56 9.43
C ILE A 260 -6.37 12.03 10.86
N ARG A 261 -6.78 12.78 11.91
CA ARG A 261 -6.66 12.31 13.31
C ARG A 261 -7.36 10.98 13.53
N ALA A 262 -8.53 10.79 12.94
CA ALA A 262 -9.31 9.57 13.08
C ALA A 262 -8.68 8.37 12.33
N MET A 263 -8.02 8.62 11.17
CA MET A 263 -7.29 7.58 10.44
C MET A 263 -5.93 7.27 11.06
N LEU A 264 -5.23 8.26 11.64
CA LEU A 264 -3.94 8.10 12.30
C LEU A 264 -4.08 7.82 13.82
N ASN A 265 -5.19 7.25 14.25
CA ASN A 265 -5.31 6.75 15.61
C ASN A 265 -4.37 5.55 15.80
N VAL A 266 -3.52 5.60 16.83
CA VAL A 266 -2.54 4.53 17.11
C VAL A 266 -3.20 3.22 17.54
N ASP A 267 -4.36 3.32 18.19
CA ASP A 267 -5.14 2.14 18.56
C ASP A 267 -5.97 1.65 17.36
N PRO A 268 -5.67 0.47 16.79
CA PRO A 268 -6.40 -0.07 15.65
C PRO A 268 -7.89 -0.30 15.93
N ALA A 269 -8.28 -0.52 17.21
CA ALA A 269 -9.68 -0.71 17.59
C ALA A 269 -10.51 0.57 17.49
N HIS A 270 -9.86 1.72 17.70
CA HIS A 270 -10.48 3.04 17.66
C HIS A 270 -10.20 3.74 16.31
N ARG A 271 -9.36 3.19 15.45
CA ARG A 271 -9.11 3.68 14.10
C ARG A 271 -10.33 3.45 13.23
N LEU A 272 -10.64 4.40 12.33
CA LEU A 272 -11.76 4.26 11.40
C LEU A 272 -11.62 2.99 10.54
N THR A 273 -12.75 2.40 10.20
CA THR A 273 -12.84 1.41 9.10
C THR A 273 -12.98 2.13 7.76
N ILE A 274 -12.69 1.44 6.66
CA ILE A 274 -12.87 2.04 5.32
C ILE A 274 -14.31 2.46 5.07
N ASN A 275 -15.30 1.72 5.60
CA ASN A 275 -16.71 2.09 5.48
C ASN A 275 -17.05 3.40 6.19
N GLN A 276 -16.40 3.68 7.32
CA GLN A 276 -16.57 4.96 8.02
C GLN A 276 -15.85 6.09 7.29
N VAL A 277 -14.65 5.84 6.74
CA VAL A 277 -13.92 6.81 5.90
C VAL A 277 -14.76 7.20 4.68
N MET A 278 -15.32 6.23 3.94
CA MET A 278 -16.17 6.49 2.77
C MET A 278 -17.45 7.28 3.08
N LYS A 279 -17.96 7.18 4.31
CA LYS A 279 -19.12 7.96 4.78
C LYS A 279 -18.78 9.36 5.29
N ASN A 280 -17.50 9.64 5.53
CA ASN A 280 -17.09 10.98 5.99
C ASN A 280 -17.40 12.02 4.92
N ALA A 281 -17.97 13.17 5.32
CA ALA A 281 -18.43 14.20 4.38
C ALA A 281 -17.28 14.73 3.49
N TRP A 282 -16.06 14.83 4.00
CA TRP A 282 -14.91 15.30 3.23
C TRP A 282 -14.57 14.34 2.06
N ILE A 283 -14.81 13.04 2.22
CA ILE A 283 -14.64 12.01 1.17
C ILE A 283 -15.92 11.88 0.32
N ALA A 284 -17.08 11.69 0.97
CA ALA A 284 -18.33 11.41 0.28
C ALA A 284 -18.85 12.58 -0.57
N GLN A 285 -18.60 13.81 -0.11
CA GLN A 285 -19.03 15.04 -0.73
C GLN A 285 -17.85 15.87 -1.26
N TYR A 286 -16.83 15.21 -1.82
CA TYR A 286 -15.59 15.86 -2.25
C TYR A 286 -15.81 17.05 -3.19
N THR A 287 -16.87 17.06 -4.00
CA THR A 287 -17.24 18.18 -4.88
C THR A 287 -17.63 19.45 -4.13
N GLN A 288 -17.99 19.33 -2.86
CA GLN A 288 -18.36 20.46 -1.99
C GLN A 288 -17.18 20.97 -1.13
N VAL A 289 -16.08 20.23 -1.11
CA VAL A 289 -14.84 20.65 -0.43
C VAL A 289 -14.35 21.96 -1.05
N PRO A 290 -13.84 22.91 -0.25
CA PRO A 290 -13.33 24.18 -0.77
C PRO A 290 -12.22 24.00 -1.80
N GLN A 291 -12.17 24.89 -2.79
CA GLN A 291 -11.04 24.98 -3.74
C GLN A 291 -9.87 25.77 -3.15
N THR A 292 -9.59 25.56 -1.86
CA THR A 292 -8.48 26.22 -1.18
C THR A 292 -7.16 25.80 -1.81
N PRO A 293 -6.34 26.75 -2.29
CA PRO A 293 -5.00 26.44 -2.79
C PRO A 293 -4.12 25.88 -1.68
N LEU A 294 -3.36 24.81 -1.97
CA LEU A 294 -2.46 24.14 -1.07
C LEU A 294 -0.99 24.44 -1.40
N HIS A 295 -0.14 24.35 -0.42
CA HIS A 295 1.31 24.50 -0.59
C HIS A 295 2.00 23.25 -1.15
N THR A 296 1.28 22.12 -1.26
CA THR A 296 1.78 20.80 -1.61
C THR A 296 2.71 20.79 -2.82
N GLY A 297 2.30 21.35 -3.96
CA GLY A 297 3.12 21.33 -5.17
C GLY A 297 4.44 22.08 -5.02
N ARG A 298 4.45 23.20 -4.29
CA ARG A 298 5.66 23.96 -3.98
C ARG A 298 6.58 23.16 -3.06
N VAL A 299 6.05 22.65 -1.96
CA VAL A 299 6.80 21.90 -0.95
C VAL A 299 7.43 20.64 -1.56
N LEU A 300 6.69 19.91 -2.41
CA LEU A 300 7.22 18.75 -3.12
C LEU A 300 8.37 19.10 -4.05
N ARG A 301 8.30 20.25 -4.76
CA ARG A 301 9.42 20.71 -5.62
C ARG A 301 10.64 21.13 -4.80
N GLU A 302 10.44 21.86 -3.71
CA GLU A 302 11.52 22.27 -2.80
C GLU A 302 12.20 21.06 -2.13
N GLY A 303 11.46 19.98 -1.90
CA GLY A 303 11.92 18.72 -1.30
C GLY A 303 12.30 17.61 -2.28
N GLU A 304 12.41 17.89 -3.58
CA GLU A 304 12.59 16.85 -4.62
C GLU A 304 13.80 15.94 -4.37
N GLU A 305 14.92 16.49 -3.96
CA GLU A 305 16.15 15.72 -3.66
C GLU A 305 15.97 14.79 -2.45
N GLN A 306 15.09 15.14 -1.52
CA GLN A 306 14.84 14.38 -0.28
C GLN A 306 13.70 13.38 -0.43
N TRP A 307 12.88 13.48 -1.49
CA TRP A 307 11.71 12.67 -1.69
C TRP A 307 11.98 11.15 -1.73
N PRO A 308 13.06 10.66 -2.37
CA PRO A 308 13.40 9.23 -2.34
C PRO A 308 13.67 8.70 -0.93
N GLU A 309 14.32 9.48 -0.04
CA GLU A 309 14.52 9.10 1.35
C GLU A 309 13.21 9.02 2.12
N VAL A 310 12.30 9.97 1.86
CA VAL A 310 10.95 9.97 2.45
C VAL A 310 10.17 8.73 2.04
N GLN A 311 10.21 8.34 0.77
CA GLN A 311 9.57 7.13 0.26
C GLN A 311 10.15 5.87 0.89
N GLU A 312 11.48 5.76 0.97
CA GLU A 312 12.14 4.62 1.63
C GLU A 312 11.74 4.51 3.11
N GLU A 313 11.68 5.65 3.81
CA GLU A 313 11.30 5.71 5.21
C GLU A 313 9.84 5.32 5.45
N MET A 314 8.93 5.78 4.61
CA MET A 314 7.52 5.33 4.62
C MET A 314 7.43 3.82 4.42
N THR A 315 8.18 3.27 3.46
CA THR A 315 8.25 1.83 3.20
C THR A 315 8.75 1.05 4.42
N ARG A 316 9.78 1.54 5.10
CA ARG A 316 10.29 0.94 6.36
C ARG A 316 9.27 1.04 7.49
N SER A 317 8.56 2.16 7.60
CA SER A 317 7.50 2.34 8.60
C SER A 317 6.35 1.36 8.38
N LEU A 318 5.90 1.20 7.14
CA LEU A 318 4.89 0.20 6.77
C LEU A 318 5.37 -1.23 7.08
N ALA A 319 6.64 -1.55 6.80
CA ALA A 319 7.21 -2.86 7.12
C ALA A 319 7.14 -3.19 8.62
N THR A 320 7.28 -2.19 9.51
CA THR A 320 7.16 -2.41 10.96
C THR A 320 5.72 -2.68 11.42
N MET A 321 4.74 -2.31 10.59
CA MET A 321 3.31 -2.56 10.85
C MET A 321 2.82 -3.87 10.23
N ARG A 322 3.60 -4.49 9.34
CA ARG A 322 3.28 -5.78 8.72
C ARG A 322 3.75 -6.89 9.64
N VAL A 323 2.85 -7.52 10.36
CA VAL A 323 3.16 -8.72 11.13
C VAL A 323 2.77 -9.93 10.27
N ASP A 324 3.76 -10.58 9.67
CA ASP A 324 3.57 -11.86 8.97
C ASP A 324 3.74 -13.01 9.97
N PHE A 325 2.63 -13.43 10.55
CA PHE A 325 2.60 -14.56 11.48
C PHE A 325 3.08 -15.86 10.85
N ASP A 326 2.90 -16.04 9.54
CA ASP A 326 3.34 -17.22 8.80
C ASP A 326 4.88 -17.32 8.64
N GLN A 327 5.61 -16.22 8.87
CA GLN A 327 7.07 -16.18 8.80
C GLN A 327 7.75 -16.23 10.17
N VAL A 328 7.01 -16.10 11.25
CA VAL A 328 7.53 -16.22 12.61
C VAL A 328 7.73 -17.70 12.93
N LYS A 329 8.90 -18.24 12.62
CA LYS A 329 9.33 -19.54 13.18
C LYS A 329 9.51 -19.34 14.67
N ILE A 330 8.54 -19.75 15.45
CA ILE A 330 8.64 -19.80 16.92
C ILE A 330 9.68 -20.88 17.22
N LYS A 331 10.89 -20.48 17.62
CA LYS A 331 11.85 -21.41 18.22
C LYS A 331 11.26 -21.89 19.54
N SER A 332 11.33 -23.17 19.80
CA SER A 332 10.90 -23.69 21.10
C SER A 332 11.68 -22.96 22.20
N LEU A 333 11.09 -22.79 23.36
CA LEU A 333 11.77 -22.19 24.52
C LEU A 333 13.06 -22.97 24.84
N ASP A 334 13.12 -24.24 24.45
CA ASP A 334 14.27 -25.13 24.67
C ASP A 334 15.44 -24.81 23.76
N ASP A 335 15.19 -24.28 22.55
CA ASP A 335 16.21 -23.91 21.57
C ASP A 335 16.66 -22.45 21.65
N SER A 336 16.18 -21.70 22.66
CA SER A 336 16.51 -20.29 22.81
C SER A 336 17.90 -20.09 23.41
N SER A 337 18.80 -19.48 22.64
CA SER A 337 20.12 -19.03 23.12
C SER A 337 20.10 -17.69 23.87
N ASN A 338 18.91 -17.15 24.19
CA ASN A 338 18.78 -15.86 24.86
C ASN A 338 19.25 -15.94 26.34
N PRO A 339 20.31 -15.22 26.75
CA PRO A 339 20.87 -15.30 28.11
C PRO A 339 19.88 -14.91 29.21
N LEU A 340 18.90 -14.03 28.93
CA LEU A 340 17.89 -13.61 29.90
C LEU A 340 16.83 -14.70 30.15
N LEU A 341 16.48 -15.46 29.12
CA LEU A 341 15.57 -16.59 29.26
C LEU A 341 16.23 -17.74 30.02
N ASN A 342 17.50 -18.02 29.75
CA ASN A 342 18.26 -19.03 30.47
C ASN A 342 18.44 -18.68 31.98
N LYS A 343 18.61 -17.37 32.28
CA LYS A 343 18.72 -16.89 33.67
C LYS A 343 17.39 -16.98 34.45
N ARG A 344 16.24 -16.86 33.77
CA ARG A 344 14.93 -17.07 34.39
C ARG A 344 14.66 -18.55 34.66
N ARG A 345 15.00 -19.46 33.74
CA ARG A 345 14.90 -20.93 33.92
C ARG A 345 15.66 -21.43 35.17
N GLN A 346 16.81 -20.83 35.44
CA GLN A 346 17.60 -21.18 36.63
C GLN A 346 16.97 -20.68 37.95
N LYS A 347 16.07 -19.69 37.87
CA LYS A 347 15.33 -19.17 39.06
C LYS A 347 14.02 -19.92 39.34
N ASP A 348 13.42 -20.55 38.35
CA ASP A 348 12.16 -21.30 38.45
C ASP A 348 12.41 -22.83 38.54
N GLY A 349 13.53 -23.26 39.15
CA GLY A 349 13.80 -24.64 39.48
C GLY A 349 12.73 -25.18 40.46
N PRO A 350 12.45 -26.52 40.42
CA PRO A 350 11.29 -27.08 41.07
C PRO A 350 11.29 -26.78 42.56
N LEU A 351 10.22 -26.11 43.00
CA LEU A 351 9.88 -26.03 44.40
C LEU A 351 9.68 -27.46 44.94
N LYS A 352 10.54 -27.85 45.90
CA LYS A 352 10.40 -29.08 46.69
C LYS A 352 9.17 -29.02 47.58
#